data_3c5f5722c011fb81d787bb4fe93b7217
#
_entry.id   3c5f5722c011fb81d787bb4fe93b7217
#
_cell.length_a   1.000
_cell.length_b   1.000
_cell.length_c   1.000
_cell.angle_alpha   90.00
_cell.angle_beta   90.00
_cell.angle_gamma   90.00
#
_symmetry.space_group_name_H-M   'P 1'
#
loop_
_entity.id
_entity.type
_entity.pdbx_description
1 polymer ?
#
loop_
_entity_poly.entity_id
_entity_poly.type
_entity_poly.pdbx_seq_one_letter_code
_entity_poly.pdbx_strand_id
1 'polypeptide(L)'
;MAVPAEAAVTGYLEHVIVEKGLSTNTVAAYRRDLDRFENWLDEVGVDDLASLSPAQLGDFIAWASRDAGLSASSVRRTVSSVRGLFKYLGAEGLITVDPTEDVSSPSIPLRLPKALSVHDTIAMVESCDPQTLLGIRDRALLEFLYGSGARISEAVTMTADALDLESRSVLLRGKGGKQRRVPIGSYASAAVEAYLVRSRPALLAKRKSGRVPREVFLNLRGGPLSRQSAYGIVSAAAERAGVPDVSPHTLRHSFATHLLEGGADVRVVQELLGQSSVTTTEIYTKVTIDRLREVYAES
;
A
#
# COMPACT_ATOMS: atom_id res chain seq x y z
N MET A 1 40.63 9.21 0.58
CA MET A 1 40.14 9.53 1.94
C MET A 1 39.10 8.46 2.25
N ALA A 2 39.17 7.84 3.41
CA ALA A 2 38.19 6.80 3.76
C ALA A 2 36.78 7.38 3.82
N VAL A 3 35.78 6.62 3.40
CA VAL A 3 34.36 6.97 3.38
C VAL A 3 33.64 6.11 4.43
N PRO A 4 33.50 6.59 5.68
CA PRO A 4 32.83 5.85 6.74
C PRO A 4 31.35 5.65 6.43
N ALA A 5 30.83 4.45 6.69
CA ALA A 5 29.44 4.08 6.33
C ALA A 5 28.41 4.97 7.02
N GLU A 6 28.54 5.24 8.33
CA GLU A 6 27.60 6.07 9.10
C GLU A 6 27.46 7.51 8.54
N ALA A 7 28.58 8.15 8.21
CA ALA A 7 28.56 9.48 7.64
C ALA A 7 27.94 9.49 6.22
N ALA A 8 28.29 8.50 5.41
CA ALA A 8 27.78 8.34 4.06
C ALA A 8 26.25 8.08 4.04
N VAL A 9 25.77 7.20 4.89
CA VAL A 9 24.33 6.87 5.01
C VAL A 9 23.56 8.08 5.51
N THR A 10 24.06 8.81 6.49
CA THR A 10 23.43 10.03 7.00
C THR A 10 23.29 11.08 5.90
N GLY A 11 24.39 11.39 5.19
CA GLY A 11 24.38 12.36 4.08
C GLY A 11 23.43 11.94 2.95
N TYR A 12 23.43 10.67 2.58
CA TYR A 12 22.49 10.16 1.58
C TYR A 12 21.02 10.29 1.99
N LEU A 13 20.70 9.99 3.25
CA LEU A 13 19.32 10.11 3.75
C LEU A 13 18.87 11.57 3.78
N GLU A 14 19.74 12.51 4.13
CA GLU A 14 19.48 13.94 4.03
C GLU A 14 19.23 14.37 2.58
N HIS A 15 20.09 13.95 1.66
CA HIS A 15 19.94 14.21 0.23
C HIS A 15 18.57 13.70 -0.31
N VAL A 16 18.14 12.48 0.02
CA VAL A 16 16.86 11.96 -0.48
C VAL A 16 15.64 12.63 0.14
N ILE A 17 15.79 13.20 1.34
CA ILE A 17 14.73 14.00 1.99
C ILE A 17 14.62 15.37 1.31
N VAL A 18 15.72 16.08 1.18
CA VAL A 18 15.74 17.49 0.77
C VAL A 18 15.61 17.62 -0.76
N GLU A 19 16.40 16.87 -1.51
CA GLU A 19 16.48 17.06 -2.97
C GLU A 19 15.52 16.16 -3.74
N LYS A 20 15.32 14.90 -3.29
CA LYS A 20 14.41 13.98 -3.99
C LYS A 20 12.98 14.01 -3.46
N GLY A 21 12.72 14.68 -2.35
CA GLY A 21 11.38 14.81 -1.77
C GLY A 21 10.70 13.46 -1.50
N LEU A 22 11.47 12.43 -1.09
CA LEU A 22 10.90 11.11 -0.84
C LEU A 22 9.95 11.15 0.35
N SER A 23 8.92 10.29 0.31
CA SER A 23 7.96 10.22 1.40
C SER A 23 8.63 9.71 2.69
N THR A 24 8.15 10.17 3.85
CA THR A 24 8.63 9.74 5.18
C THR A 24 8.69 8.21 5.31
N ASN A 25 7.71 7.50 4.76
CA ASN A 25 7.69 6.02 4.79
C ASN A 25 8.80 5.41 3.92
N THR A 26 9.13 6.03 2.78
CA THR A 26 10.23 5.58 1.91
C THR A 26 11.57 5.80 2.59
N VAL A 27 11.76 6.99 3.18
CA VAL A 27 12.97 7.33 3.94
C VAL A 27 13.15 6.37 5.12
N ALA A 28 12.08 6.11 5.89
CA ALA A 28 12.13 5.17 7.01
C ALA A 28 12.42 3.72 6.55
N ALA A 29 11.98 3.33 5.36
CA ALA A 29 12.31 2.02 4.80
C ALA A 29 13.78 1.97 4.36
N TYR A 30 14.28 3.01 3.68
CA TYR A 30 15.69 3.11 3.27
C TYR A 30 16.62 3.13 4.48
N ARG A 31 16.29 3.89 5.52
CA ARG A 31 17.08 3.89 6.76
C ARG A 31 17.23 2.49 7.32
N ARG A 32 16.13 1.76 7.52
CA ARG A 32 16.20 0.37 8.02
C ARG A 32 17.00 -0.59 7.12
N ASP A 33 16.96 -0.36 5.81
CA ASP A 33 17.72 -1.17 4.87
C ASP A 33 19.22 -0.84 4.94
N LEU A 34 19.56 0.44 5.09
CA LEU A 34 20.94 0.90 5.23
C LEU A 34 21.51 0.60 6.62
N ASP A 35 20.72 0.69 7.70
CA ASP A 35 21.13 0.25 9.04
C ASP A 35 21.55 -1.24 9.01
N ARG A 36 20.85 -2.10 8.25
CA ARG A 36 21.27 -3.51 8.08
C ARG A 36 22.56 -3.65 7.28
N PHE A 37 22.74 -2.78 6.28
CA PHE A 37 23.98 -2.79 5.51
C PHE A 37 25.17 -2.35 6.37
N GLU A 38 25.03 -1.32 7.18
CA GLU A 38 26.05 -0.88 8.15
C GLU A 38 26.40 -1.98 9.13
N ASN A 39 25.40 -2.62 9.77
CA ASN A 39 25.65 -3.74 10.68
C ASN A 39 26.41 -4.88 10.01
N TRP A 40 26.08 -5.21 8.77
CA TRP A 40 26.80 -6.25 8.03
C TRP A 40 28.25 -5.82 7.71
N LEU A 41 28.49 -4.57 7.36
CA LEU A 41 29.85 -4.03 7.13
C LEU A 41 30.70 -4.15 8.39
N ASP A 42 30.12 -3.82 9.55
CA ASP A 42 30.79 -3.96 10.86
C ASP A 42 31.14 -5.42 11.16
N GLU A 43 30.22 -6.37 10.88
CA GLU A 43 30.45 -7.81 11.08
C GLU A 43 31.59 -8.35 10.20
N VAL A 44 31.74 -7.84 8.98
CA VAL A 44 32.80 -8.29 8.05
C VAL A 44 34.06 -7.42 8.07
N GLY A 45 34.10 -6.39 8.92
CA GLY A 45 35.26 -5.52 9.14
C GLY A 45 35.58 -4.60 7.97
N VAL A 46 34.55 -4.04 7.31
CA VAL A 46 34.70 -3.07 6.20
C VAL A 46 34.39 -1.66 6.72
N ASP A 47 35.42 -0.88 6.96
CA ASP A 47 35.29 0.49 7.50
C ASP A 47 35.25 1.57 6.41
N ASP A 48 35.58 1.25 5.17
CA ASP A 48 35.67 2.20 4.05
C ASP A 48 34.85 1.73 2.87
N LEU A 49 33.75 2.44 2.58
CA LEU A 49 32.88 2.17 1.44
C LEU A 49 33.57 2.28 0.08
N ALA A 50 34.65 3.11 -0.01
CA ALA A 50 35.42 3.24 -1.26
C ALA A 50 36.22 1.97 -1.59
N SER A 51 36.47 1.10 -0.61
CA SER A 51 37.19 -0.17 -0.76
C SER A 51 36.26 -1.37 -1.05
N LEU A 52 34.95 -1.19 -0.98
CA LEU A 52 33.98 -2.28 -1.13
C LEU A 52 33.98 -2.82 -2.56
N SER A 53 34.14 -4.13 -2.68
CA SER A 53 34.13 -4.81 -3.98
C SER A 53 32.73 -5.30 -4.37
N PRO A 54 32.45 -5.51 -5.69
CA PRO A 54 31.22 -6.14 -6.14
C PRO A 54 30.96 -7.52 -5.54
N ALA A 55 32.04 -8.29 -5.26
CA ALA A 55 31.94 -9.62 -4.61
C ALA A 55 31.38 -9.51 -3.19
N GLN A 56 31.92 -8.59 -2.38
CA GLN A 56 31.40 -8.35 -1.03
C GLN A 56 29.94 -7.87 -1.03
N LEU A 57 29.52 -7.06 -2.01
CA LEU A 57 28.12 -6.74 -2.17
C LEU A 57 27.25 -7.95 -2.52
N GLY A 58 27.79 -8.88 -3.30
CA GLY A 58 27.15 -10.17 -3.57
C GLY A 58 26.96 -10.98 -2.28
N ASP A 59 27.98 -10.99 -1.40
CA ASP A 59 27.92 -11.65 -0.10
C ASP A 59 26.88 -11.00 0.83
N PHE A 60 26.79 -9.65 0.85
CA PHE A 60 25.74 -8.93 1.56
C PHE A 60 24.34 -9.35 1.10
N ILE A 61 24.11 -9.43 -0.21
CA ILE A 61 22.80 -9.83 -0.76
C ILE A 61 22.47 -11.27 -0.38
N ALA A 62 23.46 -12.16 -0.42
CA ALA A 62 23.32 -13.54 0.01
C ALA A 62 23.00 -13.65 1.51
N TRP A 63 23.69 -12.89 2.35
CA TRP A 63 23.43 -12.79 3.79
C TRP A 63 22.03 -12.23 4.06
N ALA A 64 21.62 -11.14 3.40
CA ALA A 64 20.31 -10.54 3.55
C ALA A 64 19.18 -11.53 3.24
N SER A 65 19.39 -12.40 2.25
CA SER A 65 18.42 -13.40 1.84
C SER A 65 18.38 -14.62 2.76
N ARG A 66 19.53 -15.13 3.17
CA ARG A 66 19.66 -16.41 3.88
C ARG A 66 19.68 -16.23 5.40
N ASP A 67 20.53 -15.33 5.89
CA ASP A 67 20.82 -15.20 7.32
C ASP A 67 19.90 -14.19 8.00
N ALA A 68 19.64 -13.05 7.35
CA ALA A 68 18.67 -12.05 7.82
C ALA A 68 17.20 -12.42 7.51
N GLY A 69 16.95 -13.50 6.76
CA GLY A 69 15.60 -14.02 6.49
C GLY A 69 14.67 -13.05 5.75
N LEU A 70 15.23 -12.14 4.97
CA LEU A 70 14.43 -11.15 4.25
C LEU A 70 13.67 -11.78 3.07
N SER A 71 12.42 -11.36 2.86
CA SER A 71 11.69 -11.70 1.64
C SER A 71 12.40 -11.16 0.39
N ALA A 72 12.23 -11.81 -0.75
CA ALA A 72 12.83 -11.36 -2.02
C ALA A 72 12.50 -9.91 -2.38
N SER A 73 11.28 -9.43 -2.04
CA SER A 73 10.89 -8.03 -2.22
C SER A 73 11.65 -7.07 -1.29
N SER A 74 11.93 -7.49 -0.06
CA SER A 74 12.74 -6.74 0.90
C SER A 74 14.19 -6.67 0.46
N VAL A 75 14.79 -7.80 0.06
CA VAL A 75 16.15 -7.85 -0.50
C VAL A 75 16.28 -6.89 -1.69
N ARG A 76 15.34 -6.93 -2.62
CA ARG A 76 15.35 -6.04 -3.79
C ARG A 76 15.26 -4.56 -3.42
N ARG A 77 14.48 -4.20 -2.38
CA ARG A 77 14.42 -2.83 -1.86
C ARG A 77 15.74 -2.45 -1.21
N THR A 78 16.33 -3.32 -0.41
CA THR A 78 17.63 -3.11 0.23
C THR A 78 18.73 -2.89 -0.82
N VAL A 79 18.79 -3.70 -1.88
CA VAL A 79 19.71 -3.48 -3.00
C VAL A 79 19.48 -2.13 -3.68
N SER A 80 18.22 -1.71 -3.83
CA SER A 80 17.89 -0.40 -4.42
C SER A 80 18.33 0.76 -3.53
N SER A 81 18.23 0.65 -2.20
CA SER A 81 18.69 1.68 -1.28
C SER A 81 20.21 1.77 -1.24
N VAL A 82 20.92 0.64 -1.25
CA VAL A 82 22.39 0.58 -1.33
C VAL A 82 22.90 1.16 -2.67
N ARG A 83 22.28 0.80 -3.79
CA ARG A 83 22.60 1.44 -5.08
C ARG A 83 22.38 2.95 -5.06
N GLY A 84 21.30 3.41 -4.42
CA GLY A 84 21.05 4.83 -4.24
C GLY A 84 22.16 5.52 -3.46
N LEU A 85 22.66 4.88 -2.41
CA LEU A 85 23.79 5.37 -1.61
C LEU A 85 25.07 5.49 -2.48
N PHE A 86 25.46 4.44 -3.19
CA PHE A 86 26.68 4.48 -4.01
C PHE A 86 26.59 5.47 -5.18
N LYS A 87 25.43 5.63 -5.80
CA LYS A 87 25.21 6.71 -6.78
C LYS A 87 25.36 8.11 -6.19
N TYR A 88 24.89 8.32 -4.97
CA TYR A 88 25.08 9.56 -4.24
C TYR A 88 26.58 9.81 -3.98
N LEU A 89 27.31 8.80 -3.46
CA LEU A 89 28.73 8.90 -3.19
C LEU A 89 29.55 9.21 -4.47
N GLY A 90 29.18 8.61 -5.58
CA GLY A 90 29.79 8.90 -6.88
C GLY A 90 29.50 10.33 -7.35
N ALA A 91 28.28 10.83 -7.18
CA ALA A 91 27.89 12.20 -7.53
C ALA A 91 28.62 13.25 -6.68
N GLU A 92 28.85 12.96 -5.39
CA GLU A 92 29.63 13.79 -4.47
C GLU A 92 31.16 13.66 -4.69
N GLY A 93 31.61 12.79 -5.58
CA GLY A 93 33.04 12.55 -5.85
C GLY A 93 33.77 11.86 -4.70
N LEU A 94 33.05 11.22 -3.79
CA LEU A 94 33.61 10.49 -2.64
C LEU A 94 34.14 9.12 -3.01
N ILE A 95 33.66 8.53 -4.11
CA ILE A 95 34.12 7.29 -4.70
C ILE A 95 34.35 7.48 -6.20
N THR A 96 35.29 6.69 -6.77
CA THR A 96 35.60 6.72 -8.22
C THR A 96 34.98 5.55 -8.98
N VAL A 97 34.62 4.48 -8.29
CA VAL A 97 34.03 3.26 -8.86
C VAL A 97 32.77 2.91 -8.06
N ASP A 98 31.65 2.68 -8.75
CA ASP A 98 30.43 2.21 -8.11
C ASP A 98 30.41 0.66 -8.11
N PRO A 99 30.60 0.03 -6.93
CA PRO A 99 30.63 -1.44 -6.86
C PRO A 99 29.27 -2.08 -7.09
N THR A 100 28.20 -1.29 -7.23
CA THR A 100 26.83 -1.79 -7.41
C THR A 100 26.43 -1.96 -8.89
N GLU A 101 27.24 -1.50 -9.86
CA GLU A 101 26.88 -1.52 -11.27
C GLU A 101 26.60 -2.94 -11.78
N ASP A 102 27.48 -3.89 -11.45
CA ASP A 102 27.39 -5.28 -11.93
C ASP A 102 26.61 -6.21 -11.00
N VAL A 103 26.09 -5.70 -9.88
CA VAL A 103 25.38 -6.53 -8.93
C VAL A 103 23.94 -6.76 -9.39
N SER A 104 23.58 -7.98 -9.73
CA SER A 104 22.20 -8.33 -10.09
C SER A 104 21.29 -8.39 -8.88
N SER A 105 20.14 -7.71 -8.95
CA SER A 105 19.08 -7.90 -7.96
C SER A 105 18.43 -9.28 -8.14
N PRO A 106 18.03 -9.97 -7.04
CA PRO A 106 17.29 -11.21 -7.18
C PRO A 106 16.10 -11.03 -8.11
N SER A 107 16.00 -11.90 -9.13
CA SER A 107 14.83 -11.94 -10.01
C SER A 107 13.65 -12.46 -9.19
N ILE A 108 12.66 -11.62 -8.94
CA ILE A 108 11.36 -12.09 -8.46
C ILE A 108 10.59 -12.49 -9.70
N PRO A 109 10.12 -13.75 -9.83
CA PRO A 109 9.17 -14.07 -10.87
C PRO A 109 8.04 -13.07 -10.78
N LEU A 110 7.77 -12.37 -11.88
CA LEU A 110 6.66 -11.40 -11.95
C LEU A 110 5.36 -12.19 -11.87
N ARG A 111 4.94 -12.58 -10.67
CA ARG A 111 3.57 -13.00 -10.44
C ARG A 111 2.76 -11.71 -10.56
N LEU A 112 2.25 -11.47 -11.76
CA LEU A 112 1.17 -10.50 -11.93
C LEU A 112 0.07 -10.95 -10.97
N PRO A 113 -0.33 -10.14 -9.99
CA PRO A 113 -1.44 -10.50 -9.13
C PRO A 113 -2.62 -10.79 -10.04
N LYS A 114 -3.10 -12.02 -10.03
CA LYS A 114 -4.30 -12.37 -10.79
C LYS A 114 -5.45 -11.61 -10.13
N ALA A 115 -6.21 -10.88 -10.91
CA ALA A 115 -7.42 -10.26 -10.40
C ALA A 115 -8.33 -11.37 -9.82
N LEU A 116 -8.99 -11.10 -8.72
CA LEU A 116 -10.02 -11.99 -8.19
C LEU A 116 -11.16 -12.07 -9.19
N SER A 117 -11.88 -13.17 -9.22
CA SER A 117 -13.19 -13.17 -9.87
C SER A 117 -14.17 -12.29 -9.10
N VAL A 118 -15.23 -11.83 -9.77
CA VAL A 118 -16.32 -11.11 -9.10
C VAL A 118 -16.94 -12.00 -8.02
N HIS A 119 -17.12 -13.30 -8.31
CA HIS A 119 -17.61 -14.30 -7.37
C HIS A 119 -16.74 -14.39 -6.10
N ASP A 120 -15.41 -14.51 -6.24
CA ASP A 120 -14.51 -14.58 -5.09
C ASP A 120 -14.56 -13.31 -4.25
N THR A 121 -14.67 -12.16 -4.91
CA THR A 121 -14.78 -10.86 -4.22
C THR A 121 -16.07 -10.76 -3.42
N ILE A 122 -17.20 -11.23 -3.98
CA ILE A 122 -18.49 -11.30 -3.28
C ILE A 122 -18.39 -12.26 -2.11
N ALA A 123 -17.85 -13.47 -2.30
CA ALA A 123 -17.67 -14.45 -1.24
C ALA A 123 -16.85 -13.90 -0.06
N MET A 124 -15.78 -13.13 -0.33
CA MET A 124 -15.01 -12.46 0.72
C MET A 124 -15.85 -11.46 1.51
N VAL A 125 -16.65 -10.63 0.85
CA VAL A 125 -17.52 -9.65 1.51
C VAL A 125 -18.59 -10.36 2.34
N GLU A 126 -19.21 -11.41 1.82
CA GLU A 126 -20.25 -12.19 2.47
C GLU A 126 -19.72 -13.03 3.63
N SER A 127 -18.43 -13.34 3.67
CA SER A 127 -17.78 -14.01 4.80
C SER A 127 -17.79 -13.17 6.09
N CYS A 128 -18.16 -11.91 6.02
CA CYS A 128 -18.25 -11.02 7.17
C CYS A 128 -19.62 -11.17 7.87
N ASP A 129 -19.62 -11.54 9.15
CA ASP A 129 -20.85 -11.73 9.93
C ASP A 129 -21.63 -10.42 10.12
N PRO A 130 -22.82 -10.25 9.51
CA PRO A 130 -23.61 -9.02 9.56
C PRO A 130 -24.26 -8.77 10.94
N GLN A 131 -24.16 -9.70 11.86
CA GLN A 131 -24.74 -9.60 13.21
C GLN A 131 -23.73 -9.00 14.22
N THR A 132 -22.45 -9.01 13.91
CA THR A 132 -21.42 -8.47 14.80
C THR A 132 -20.97 -7.07 14.41
N LEU A 133 -20.61 -6.25 15.40
CA LEU A 133 -20.09 -4.89 15.15
C LEU A 133 -18.83 -4.92 14.26
N LEU A 134 -17.97 -5.91 14.45
CA LEU A 134 -16.74 -6.03 13.65
C LEU A 134 -17.05 -6.54 12.24
N GLY A 135 -17.96 -7.48 12.09
CA GLY A 135 -18.34 -8.00 10.78
C GLY A 135 -19.02 -6.92 9.90
N ILE A 136 -19.89 -6.06 10.51
CA ILE A 136 -20.46 -4.90 9.80
C ILE A 136 -19.36 -3.93 9.37
N ARG A 137 -18.38 -3.65 10.23
CA ARG A 137 -17.22 -2.82 9.89
C ARG A 137 -16.37 -3.43 8.79
N ASP A 138 -16.06 -4.71 8.89
CA ASP A 138 -15.19 -5.43 7.96
C ASP A 138 -15.83 -5.51 6.58
N ARG A 139 -17.13 -5.81 6.52
CA ARG A 139 -17.90 -5.74 5.29
C ARG A 139 -17.84 -4.36 4.65
N ALA A 140 -18.07 -3.30 5.43
CA ALA A 140 -18.01 -1.94 4.92
C ALA A 140 -16.62 -1.57 4.38
N LEU A 141 -15.54 -2.02 5.04
CA LEU A 141 -14.18 -1.80 4.57
C LEU A 141 -13.89 -2.53 3.26
N LEU A 142 -14.28 -3.79 3.13
CA LEU A 142 -14.08 -4.59 1.91
C LEU A 142 -14.87 -4.01 0.74
N GLU A 143 -16.16 -3.70 0.95
CA GLU A 143 -17.01 -3.06 -0.05
C GLU A 143 -16.44 -1.72 -0.50
N PHE A 144 -15.96 -0.92 0.45
CA PHE A 144 -15.37 0.37 0.14
C PHE A 144 -14.08 0.24 -0.66
N LEU A 145 -13.17 -0.67 -0.27
CA LEU A 145 -11.91 -0.91 -0.98
C LEU A 145 -12.14 -1.39 -2.41
N TYR A 146 -13.07 -2.33 -2.59
CA TYR A 146 -13.40 -2.87 -3.89
C TYR A 146 -14.24 -1.89 -4.72
N GLY A 147 -15.24 -1.23 -4.13
CA GLY A 147 -16.15 -0.33 -4.85
C GLY A 147 -15.56 1.03 -5.24
N SER A 148 -14.43 1.44 -4.63
CA SER A 148 -13.74 2.70 -4.92
C SER A 148 -12.34 2.53 -5.52
N GLY A 149 -11.76 1.34 -5.45
CA GLY A 149 -10.36 1.10 -5.77
C GLY A 149 -9.38 1.92 -4.92
N ALA A 150 -9.79 2.36 -3.72
CA ALA A 150 -8.96 3.13 -2.81
C ALA A 150 -7.72 2.34 -2.37
N ARG A 151 -6.61 3.05 -2.12
CA ARG A 151 -5.49 2.45 -1.40
C ARG A 151 -5.90 2.22 0.05
N ILE A 152 -5.38 1.16 0.68
CA ILE A 152 -5.68 0.87 2.10
C ILE A 152 -5.35 2.06 3.02
N SER A 153 -4.27 2.80 2.74
CA SER A 153 -3.92 4.00 3.50
C SER A 153 -4.94 5.11 3.32
N GLU A 154 -5.51 5.28 2.13
CA GLU A 154 -6.56 6.25 1.85
C GLU A 154 -7.84 5.89 2.61
N ALA A 155 -8.22 4.61 2.62
CA ALA A 155 -9.41 4.14 3.34
C ALA A 155 -9.30 4.34 4.86
N VAL A 156 -8.17 3.98 5.49
CA VAL A 156 -8.04 4.09 6.96
C VAL A 156 -7.84 5.51 7.47
N THR A 157 -7.38 6.43 6.61
CA THR A 157 -7.23 7.87 6.96
C THR A 157 -8.41 8.72 6.52
N MET A 158 -9.39 8.12 5.83
CA MET A 158 -10.58 8.81 5.35
C MET A 158 -11.43 9.31 6.51
N THR A 159 -11.83 10.56 6.44
CA THR A 159 -12.69 11.22 7.43
C THR A 159 -14.14 11.30 6.93
N ALA A 160 -15.10 11.47 7.83
CA ALA A 160 -16.52 11.48 7.49
C ALA A 160 -16.90 12.60 6.51
N ASP A 161 -16.23 13.74 6.57
CA ASP A 161 -16.40 14.88 5.66
C ASP A 161 -15.92 14.62 4.23
N ALA A 162 -15.12 13.57 4.03
CA ALA A 162 -14.70 13.13 2.70
C ALA A 162 -15.75 12.27 1.98
N LEU A 163 -16.73 11.73 2.72
CA LEU A 163 -17.82 10.90 2.18
C LEU A 163 -19.04 11.75 1.84
N ASP A 164 -19.55 11.55 0.66
CA ASP A 164 -20.84 12.06 0.21
C ASP A 164 -21.70 10.86 -0.20
N LEU A 165 -22.53 10.40 0.72
CA LEU A 165 -23.38 9.22 0.51
C LEU A 165 -24.58 9.53 -0.40
N GLU A 166 -25.01 10.79 -0.48
CA GLU A 166 -26.08 11.20 -1.38
C GLU A 166 -25.66 11.15 -2.83
N SER A 167 -24.50 11.73 -3.16
CA SER A 167 -23.90 11.65 -4.51
C SER A 167 -23.13 10.34 -4.74
N ARG A 168 -23.06 9.45 -3.74
CA ARG A 168 -22.27 8.22 -3.76
C ARG A 168 -20.82 8.45 -4.22
N SER A 169 -20.18 9.40 -3.61
CA SER A 169 -18.78 9.74 -3.95
C SER A 169 -17.92 9.93 -2.72
N VAL A 170 -16.61 9.81 -2.89
CA VAL A 170 -15.62 10.01 -1.85
C VAL A 170 -14.44 10.84 -2.36
N LEU A 171 -13.96 11.77 -1.53
CA LEU A 171 -12.76 12.54 -1.80
C LEU A 171 -11.54 11.84 -1.17
N LEU A 172 -10.78 11.12 -1.98
CA LEU A 172 -9.58 10.41 -1.54
C LEU A 172 -8.35 11.31 -1.61
N ARG A 173 -7.50 11.23 -0.58
CA ARG A 173 -6.23 11.96 -0.49
C ARG A 173 -5.06 11.01 -0.71
N GLY A 174 -4.37 11.16 -1.83
CA GLY A 174 -3.22 10.34 -2.24
C GLY A 174 -1.87 10.90 -1.80
N LYS A 175 -0.81 10.30 -2.34
CA LYS A 175 0.58 10.72 -2.10
C LYS A 175 0.79 12.18 -2.54
N GLY A 176 1.50 12.95 -1.70
CA GLY A 176 1.80 14.36 -1.99
C GLY A 176 0.61 15.30 -1.85
N GLY A 177 -0.45 14.91 -1.11
CA GLY A 177 -1.64 15.75 -0.89
C GLY A 177 -2.59 15.82 -2.10
N LYS A 178 -2.30 15.12 -3.20
CA LYS A 178 -3.19 15.06 -4.37
C LYS A 178 -4.53 14.47 -3.98
N GLN A 179 -5.61 15.13 -4.40
CA GLN A 179 -6.97 14.69 -4.13
C GLN A 179 -7.65 14.22 -5.41
N ARG A 180 -8.53 13.23 -5.28
CA ARG A 180 -9.42 12.82 -6.36
C ARG A 180 -10.78 12.43 -5.80
N ARG A 181 -11.84 12.79 -6.50
CA ARG A 181 -13.19 12.33 -6.21
C ARG A 181 -13.43 11.03 -6.96
N VAL A 182 -13.88 10.02 -6.24
CA VAL A 182 -14.12 8.67 -6.79
C VAL A 182 -15.58 8.31 -6.51
N PRO A 183 -16.36 7.85 -7.49
CA PRO A 183 -17.66 7.27 -7.23
C PRO A 183 -17.51 6.00 -6.40
N ILE A 184 -18.47 5.76 -5.51
CA ILE A 184 -18.60 4.49 -4.78
C ILE A 184 -19.89 3.83 -5.23
N GLY A 185 -19.83 2.53 -5.53
CA GLY A 185 -21.01 1.78 -5.94
C GLY A 185 -22.08 1.73 -4.85
N SER A 186 -23.30 1.34 -5.21
CA SER A 186 -24.44 1.26 -4.30
C SER A 186 -24.18 0.31 -3.13
N TYR A 187 -23.54 -0.83 -3.38
CA TYR A 187 -23.18 -1.82 -2.34
C TYR A 187 -22.20 -1.23 -1.32
N ALA A 188 -21.16 -0.52 -1.79
CA ALA A 188 -20.20 0.13 -0.92
C ALA A 188 -20.84 1.26 -0.12
N SER A 189 -21.70 2.07 -0.74
CA SER A 189 -22.46 3.15 -0.09
C SER A 189 -23.34 2.57 1.03
N ALA A 190 -24.15 1.56 0.72
CA ALA A 190 -25.05 0.93 1.67
C ALA A 190 -24.30 0.26 2.84
N ALA A 191 -23.18 -0.43 2.57
CA ALA A 191 -22.37 -1.07 3.60
C ALA A 191 -21.70 -0.04 4.53
N VAL A 192 -21.18 1.06 3.98
CA VAL A 192 -20.60 2.16 4.77
C VAL A 192 -21.68 2.85 5.61
N GLU A 193 -22.86 3.12 5.07
CA GLU A 193 -23.98 3.68 5.80
C GLU A 193 -24.42 2.77 6.96
N ALA A 194 -24.60 1.47 6.70
CA ALA A 194 -24.92 0.50 7.74
C ALA A 194 -23.87 0.49 8.86
N TYR A 195 -22.59 0.58 8.52
CA TYR A 195 -21.51 0.67 9.48
C TYR A 195 -21.60 1.97 10.30
N LEU A 196 -21.78 3.11 9.65
CA LEU A 196 -21.86 4.40 10.34
C LEU A 196 -23.02 4.47 11.34
N VAL A 197 -24.16 3.85 11.01
CA VAL A 197 -25.36 3.87 11.85
C VAL A 197 -25.32 2.79 12.94
N ARG A 198 -24.97 1.54 12.58
CA ARG A 198 -25.15 0.38 13.46
C ARG A 198 -23.91 0.01 14.28
N SER A 199 -22.72 0.20 13.73
CA SER A 199 -21.49 -0.31 14.36
C SER A 199 -20.59 0.80 14.89
N ARG A 200 -20.34 1.83 14.11
CA ARG A 200 -19.38 2.89 14.47
C ARG A 200 -19.69 3.56 15.82
N PRO A 201 -20.96 3.93 16.16
CA PRO A 201 -21.26 4.53 17.45
C PRO A 201 -20.93 3.59 18.61
N ALA A 202 -21.25 2.30 18.48
CA ALA A 202 -20.97 1.31 19.52
C ALA A 202 -19.45 1.02 19.67
N LEU A 203 -18.68 1.05 18.57
CA LEU A 203 -17.22 0.98 18.66
C LEU A 203 -16.65 2.24 19.31
N LEU A 204 -17.13 3.42 18.94
CA LEU A 204 -16.70 4.69 19.51
C LEU A 204 -16.94 4.76 21.02
N ALA A 205 -18.05 4.21 21.51
CA ALA A 205 -18.38 4.15 22.94
C ALA A 205 -17.37 3.30 23.75
N LYS A 206 -16.61 2.40 23.13
CA LYS A 206 -15.55 1.62 23.81
C LYS A 206 -14.28 2.43 24.08
N ARG A 207 -14.21 3.65 23.60
CA ARG A 207 -13.05 4.50 23.78
C ARG A 207 -12.95 4.99 25.23
N LYS A 208 -11.78 4.78 25.84
CA LYS A 208 -11.57 5.15 27.26
C LYS A 208 -11.11 6.60 27.45
N SER A 209 -10.42 7.19 26.49
CA SER A 209 -9.85 8.55 26.62
C SER A 209 -9.37 9.12 25.28
N GLY A 210 -9.09 10.42 25.25
CA GLY A 210 -8.48 11.15 24.14
C GLY A 210 -9.49 11.72 23.14
N ARG A 211 -8.98 12.35 22.06
CA ARG A 211 -9.79 13.03 21.04
C ARG A 211 -10.65 12.03 20.26
N VAL A 212 -11.89 12.39 19.97
CA VAL A 212 -12.77 11.60 19.08
C VAL A 212 -12.14 11.47 17.68
N PRO A 213 -11.99 10.24 17.17
CA PRO A 213 -11.44 10.03 15.82
C PRO A 213 -12.34 10.67 14.76
N ARG A 214 -11.73 11.38 13.83
CA ARG A 214 -12.40 11.88 12.63
C ARG A 214 -12.50 10.82 11.55
N GLU A 215 -11.65 9.80 11.65
CA GLU A 215 -11.59 8.70 10.71
C GLU A 215 -12.90 7.89 10.72
N VAL A 216 -13.28 7.44 9.53
CA VAL A 216 -14.50 6.65 9.35
C VAL A 216 -14.34 5.29 10.02
N PHE A 217 -13.28 4.54 9.66
CA PHE A 217 -13.09 3.18 10.15
C PHE A 217 -12.37 3.15 11.50
N LEU A 218 -12.99 2.47 12.46
CA LEU A 218 -12.50 2.34 13.83
C LEU A 218 -12.04 0.91 14.14
N ASN A 219 -11.08 0.80 15.05
CA ASN A 219 -10.66 -0.46 15.62
C ASN A 219 -11.57 -0.89 16.79
N LEU A 220 -11.34 -2.08 17.34
CA LEU A 220 -12.12 -2.64 18.44
C LEU A 220 -12.12 -1.77 19.71
N ARG A 221 -11.10 -0.91 19.89
CA ARG A 221 -10.96 -0.02 21.05
C ARG A 221 -11.53 1.38 20.81
N GLY A 222 -12.21 1.60 19.70
CA GLY A 222 -12.80 2.90 19.32
C GLY A 222 -11.80 3.94 18.83
N GLY A 223 -10.55 3.57 18.59
CA GLY A 223 -9.54 4.39 17.92
C GLY A 223 -9.56 4.22 16.39
N PRO A 224 -8.77 5.01 15.65
CA PRO A 224 -8.63 4.83 14.22
C PRO A 224 -8.15 3.42 13.86
N LEU A 225 -8.67 2.87 12.76
CA LEU A 225 -8.20 1.59 12.24
C LEU A 225 -6.80 1.75 11.64
N SER A 226 -5.83 0.94 12.09
CA SER A 226 -4.49 0.98 11.52
C SER A 226 -4.44 0.29 10.15
N ARG A 227 -3.48 0.69 9.32
CA ARG A 227 -3.21 0.03 8.04
C ARG A 227 -2.94 -1.48 8.21
N GLN A 228 -2.20 -1.86 9.25
CA GLN A 228 -1.89 -3.25 9.53
C GLN A 228 -3.16 -4.04 9.92
N SER A 229 -4.02 -3.48 10.78
CA SER A 229 -5.29 -4.11 11.12
C SER A 229 -6.22 -4.24 9.92
N ALA A 230 -6.28 -3.21 9.06
CA ALA A 230 -7.08 -3.26 7.83
C ALA A 230 -6.55 -4.32 6.85
N TYR A 231 -5.23 -4.49 6.75
CA TYR A 231 -4.63 -5.58 5.99
C TYR A 231 -5.06 -6.95 6.54
N GLY A 232 -4.98 -7.14 7.85
CA GLY A 232 -5.41 -8.38 8.51
C GLY A 232 -6.88 -8.69 8.29
N ILE A 233 -7.76 -7.67 8.22
CA ILE A 233 -9.18 -7.85 7.89
C ILE A 233 -9.35 -8.42 6.47
N VAL A 234 -8.64 -7.87 5.48
CA VAL A 234 -8.69 -8.35 4.10
C VAL A 234 -8.21 -9.79 4.01
N SER A 235 -7.05 -10.10 4.64
CA SER A 235 -6.50 -11.46 4.63
C SER A 235 -7.41 -12.47 5.31
N ALA A 236 -7.97 -12.12 6.48
CA ALA A 236 -8.90 -13.00 7.20
C ALA A 236 -10.22 -13.25 6.45
N ALA A 237 -10.72 -12.24 5.72
CA ALA A 237 -11.90 -12.42 4.88
C ALA A 237 -11.62 -13.34 3.68
N ALA A 238 -10.45 -13.20 3.06
CA ALA A 238 -10.00 -14.07 1.99
C ALA A 238 -9.86 -15.54 2.46
N GLU A 239 -9.24 -15.73 3.62
CA GLU A 239 -9.09 -17.05 4.23
C GLU A 239 -10.46 -17.70 4.51
N ARG A 240 -11.41 -16.96 5.10
CA ARG A 240 -12.78 -17.47 5.34
C ARG A 240 -13.52 -17.83 4.05
N ALA A 241 -13.27 -17.08 2.98
CA ALA A 241 -13.86 -17.34 1.67
C ALA A 241 -13.12 -18.45 0.87
N GLY A 242 -12.03 -19.02 1.40
CA GLY A 242 -11.22 -20.02 0.70
C GLY A 242 -10.43 -19.45 -0.48
N VAL A 243 -10.19 -18.15 -0.51
CA VAL A 243 -9.46 -17.45 -1.59
C VAL A 243 -8.04 -17.13 -1.12
N PRO A 244 -7.01 -17.82 -1.63
CA PRO A 244 -5.64 -17.62 -1.14
C PRO A 244 -5.01 -16.32 -1.63
N ASP A 245 -3.98 -15.87 -0.92
CA ASP A 245 -3.03 -14.81 -1.33
C ASP A 245 -3.65 -13.44 -1.67
N VAL A 246 -4.74 -13.07 -1.01
CA VAL A 246 -5.41 -11.78 -1.23
C VAL A 246 -4.84 -10.68 -0.35
N SER A 247 -4.54 -9.56 -0.97
CA SER A 247 -4.09 -8.34 -0.32
C SER A 247 -4.99 -7.15 -0.71
N PRO A 248 -4.92 -6.02 -0.01
CA PRO A 248 -5.60 -4.80 -0.45
C PRO A 248 -5.22 -4.33 -1.86
N HIS A 249 -3.99 -4.64 -2.29
CA HIS A 249 -3.57 -4.37 -3.67
C HIS A 249 -4.28 -5.29 -4.68
N THR A 250 -4.53 -6.54 -4.28
CA THR A 250 -5.30 -7.48 -5.10
C THR A 250 -6.73 -6.98 -5.32
N LEU A 251 -7.43 -6.51 -4.25
CA LEU A 251 -8.77 -5.91 -4.39
C LEU A 251 -8.79 -4.69 -5.31
N ARG A 252 -7.80 -3.81 -5.17
CA ARG A 252 -7.69 -2.64 -6.04
C ARG A 252 -7.36 -3.02 -7.49
N HIS A 253 -6.56 -4.05 -7.71
CA HIS A 253 -6.28 -4.57 -9.04
C HIS A 253 -7.54 -5.18 -9.66
N SER A 254 -8.30 -5.96 -8.86
CA SER A 254 -9.59 -6.53 -9.29
C SER A 254 -10.60 -5.44 -9.66
N PHE A 255 -10.70 -4.36 -8.87
CA PHE A 255 -11.50 -3.18 -9.24
C PHE A 255 -11.13 -2.64 -10.62
N ALA A 256 -9.82 -2.42 -10.87
CA ALA A 256 -9.37 -1.91 -12.17
C ALA A 256 -9.69 -2.86 -13.32
N THR A 257 -9.40 -4.16 -13.14
CA THR A 257 -9.62 -5.19 -14.14
C THR A 257 -11.11 -5.33 -14.47
N HIS A 258 -11.95 -5.42 -13.46
CA HIS A 258 -13.41 -5.55 -13.68
C HIS A 258 -14.02 -4.32 -14.34
N LEU A 259 -13.55 -3.09 -14.03
CA LEU A 259 -14.01 -1.91 -14.75
C LEU A 259 -13.63 -1.97 -16.24
N LEU A 260 -12.40 -2.40 -16.56
CA LEU A 260 -11.94 -2.54 -17.95
C LEU A 260 -12.70 -3.63 -18.68
N GLU A 261 -12.93 -4.79 -18.06
CA GLU A 261 -13.76 -5.89 -18.59
C GLU A 261 -15.21 -5.45 -18.81
N GLY A 262 -15.72 -4.57 -17.95
CA GLY A 262 -17.02 -3.92 -18.10
C GLY A 262 -17.08 -2.83 -19.17
N GLY A 263 -15.97 -2.57 -19.89
CA GLY A 263 -15.92 -1.62 -21.00
C GLY A 263 -15.56 -0.19 -20.59
N ALA A 264 -15.05 0.03 -19.37
CA ALA A 264 -14.56 1.35 -18.98
C ALA A 264 -13.29 1.73 -19.76
N ASP A 265 -13.16 3.01 -20.12
CA ASP A 265 -11.95 3.51 -20.76
C ASP A 265 -10.75 3.44 -19.81
N VAL A 266 -9.59 3.02 -20.32
CA VAL A 266 -8.35 2.86 -19.55
C VAL A 266 -7.94 4.16 -18.85
N ARG A 267 -8.13 5.31 -19.51
CA ARG A 267 -7.79 6.62 -18.93
C ARG A 267 -8.67 6.95 -17.74
N VAL A 268 -9.97 6.64 -17.83
CA VAL A 268 -10.92 6.79 -16.72
C VAL A 268 -10.49 5.94 -15.53
N VAL A 269 -10.13 4.68 -15.75
CA VAL A 269 -9.66 3.80 -14.68
C VAL A 269 -8.35 4.33 -14.07
N GLN A 270 -7.41 4.83 -14.88
CA GLN A 270 -6.17 5.45 -14.38
C GLN A 270 -6.45 6.68 -13.51
N GLU A 271 -7.41 7.52 -13.88
CA GLU A 271 -7.83 8.69 -13.09
C GLU A 271 -8.44 8.28 -11.76
N LEU A 272 -9.37 7.32 -11.76
CA LEU A 272 -9.98 6.76 -10.56
C LEU A 272 -8.92 6.22 -9.61
N LEU A 273 -7.89 5.59 -10.15
CA LEU A 273 -6.77 5.07 -9.38
C LEU A 273 -5.76 6.15 -8.96
N GLY A 274 -5.84 7.37 -9.49
CA GLY A 274 -4.88 8.44 -9.22
C GLY A 274 -3.48 8.10 -9.74
N GLN A 275 -3.41 7.56 -10.96
CA GLN A 275 -2.17 7.23 -11.67
C GLN A 275 -1.84 8.24 -12.77
N SER A 276 -2.80 9.08 -13.14
CA SER A 276 -2.63 10.18 -14.10
C SER A 276 -2.69 11.54 -13.42
N SER A 277 -2.14 12.57 -14.08
CA SER A 277 -2.13 13.96 -13.62
C SER A 277 -3.27 14.80 -14.19
N VAL A 278 -4.26 14.20 -14.83
CA VAL A 278 -5.34 14.91 -15.54
C VAL A 278 -6.57 15.02 -14.65
N THR A 279 -7.10 16.23 -14.56
CA THR A 279 -8.29 16.59 -13.78
C THR A 279 -9.48 16.66 -14.71
N THR A 280 -10.28 15.59 -14.81
CA THR A 280 -11.56 15.67 -15.53
C THR A 280 -12.62 14.84 -14.82
N THR A 281 -13.63 15.49 -14.30
CA THR A 281 -14.67 14.93 -13.40
C THR A 281 -15.92 14.43 -14.15
N GLU A 282 -15.99 14.50 -15.47
CA GLU A 282 -17.26 14.40 -16.21
C GLU A 282 -17.56 13.07 -16.91
N ILE A 283 -16.71 12.03 -16.82
CA ILE A 283 -16.83 10.82 -17.68
C ILE A 283 -17.34 9.56 -16.93
N TYR A 284 -17.93 9.70 -15.75
CA TYR A 284 -18.18 8.55 -14.85
C TYR A 284 -19.50 7.78 -15.10
N THR A 285 -20.20 7.95 -16.21
CA THR A 285 -21.61 7.58 -16.30
C THR A 285 -21.94 6.24 -16.95
N LYS A 286 -21.00 5.40 -17.40
CA LYS A 286 -21.39 4.22 -18.21
C LYS A 286 -21.02 2.83 -17.69
N VAL A 287 -20.06 2.65 -16.81
CA VAL A 287 -19.72 1.33 -16.26
C VAL A 287 -19.47 1.44 -14.78
N THR A 288 -20.36 0.87 -13.97
CA THR A 288 -20.21 0.77 -12.51
C THR A 288 -19.96 -0.67 -12.13
N ILE A 289 -19.21 -0.88 -11.05
CA ILE A 289 -19.03 -2.22 -10.44
C ILE A 289 -20.38 -2.85 -10.09
N ASP A 290 -21.40 -2.03 -9.78
CA ASP A 290 -22.75 -2.49 -9.49
C ASP A 290 -23.33 -3.27 -10.67
N ARG A 291 -23.17 -2.78 -11.91
CA ARG A 291 -23.66 -3.45 -13.12
C ARG A 291 -22.99 -4.79 -13.35
N LEU A 292 -21.69 -4.90 -13.04
CA LEU A 292 -21.00 -6.19 -13.11
C LEU A 292 -21.52 -7.18 -12.09
N ARG A 293 -21.83 -6.71 -10.86
CA ARG A 293 -22.42 -7.55 -9.82
C ARG A 293 -23.83 -8.01 -10.16
N GLU A 294 -24.65 -7.15 -10.75
CA GLU A 294 -26.00 -7.51 -11.19
C GLU A 294 -25.95 -8.64 -12.24
N VAL A 295 -25.07 -8.52 -13.23
CA VAL A 295 -24.90 -9.55 -14.27
C VAL A 295 -24.46 -10.91 -13.69
N TYR A 296 -23.59 -10.90 -12.66
CA TYR A 296 -23.12 -12.15 -12.02
C TYR A 296 -24.07 -12.70 -10.95
N ALA A 297 -24.99 -11.90 -10.43
CA ALA A 297 -26.03 -12.37 -9.51
C ALA A 297 -27.20 -13.06 -10.23
N GLU A 298 -27.34 -12.81 -11.53
CA GLU A 298 -28.39 -13.41 -12.40
C GLU A 298 -27.91 -14.67 -13.15
N SER A 299 -26.62 -15.04 -13.02
CA SER A 299 -26.02 -16.23 -13.65
C SER A 299 -25.78 -17.34 -12.63
#